data_8840be867dbcc47c5bb4cd953af02b6a
#
_entry.id   8840be867dbcc47c5bb4cd953af02b6a
#
_cell.length_a   1.000
_cell.length_b   1.000
_cell.length_c   1.000
_cell.angle_alpha   90.00
_cell.angle_beta   90.00
_cell.angle_gamma   90.00
#
_symmetry.space_group_name_H-M   'P 1'
#
loop_
_entity.id
_entity.type
_entity.pdbx_description
1 polymer ?
#
loop_
_entity_poly.entity_id
_entity_poly.type
_entity_poly.pdbx_seq_one_letter_code
_entity_poly.pdbx_strand_id
1 'polypeptide(L)'
;MQLSRNSKISFAAFVVFDLLLAYWLITLFQARDEVETINALNALGAIEYPDPYRLTPFQLSDQNGDPFLVDDFAGHWSLVFFGFTSCPDVCPITMSELAQAHRTITKMPDLPDPQVVFVSVDPERDSRQAVKRYVEQFNTDFIGLSGSEAGIGTLAEQLFVAFSKVDRADMVPGETGHESHMPDGYMINHNIHVSLVNPEAELVALIRPPVRRESLVQAYSLLIND
;
A
#
# COMPACT_ATOMS: atom_id res chain seq x y z
N MET A 1 61.23 -18.09 18.36
CA MET A 1 61.37 -17.77 16.93
C MET A 1 60.70 -16.44 16.67
N GLN A 2 61.48 -15.34 16.60
CA GLN A 2 60.90 -14.01 16.37
C GLN A 2 60.74 -13.79 14.86
N LEU A 3 59.51 -13.57 14.41
CA LEU A 3 59.23 -13.21 13.02
C LEU A 3 59.87 -11.86 12.68
N SER A 4 60.53 -11.78 11.53
CA SER A 4 61.17 -10.54 11.06
C SER A 4 60.09 -9.43 10.86
N ARG A 5 60.51 -8.16 10.98
CA ARG A 5 59.59 -7.00 10.80
C ARG A 5 58.86 -7.05 9.44
N ASN A 6 59.54 -7.48 8.40
CA ASN A 6 58.96 -7.63 7.06
C ASN A 6 57.89 -8.73 6.99
N SER A 7 58.06 -9.86 7.68
CA SER A 7 57.09 -10.93 7.76
C SER A 7 55.80 -10.51 8.48
N LYS A 8 55.93 -9.69 9.54
CA LYS A 8 54.76 -9.12 10.26
C LYS A 8 53.98 -8.14 9.39
N ILE A 9 54.68 -7.31 8.60
CA ILE A 9 54.05 -6.35 7.68
C ILE A 9 53.34 -7.11 6.56
N SER A 10 53.95 -8.13 5.96
CA SER A 10 53.31 -8.95 4.92
C SER A 10 52.07 -9.69 5.44
N PHE A 11 52.12 -10.22 6.67
CA PHE A 11 50.99 -10.88 7.29
C PHE A 11 49.82 -9.88 7.57
N ALA A 12 50.16 -8.71 8.10
CA ALA A 12 49.14 -7.66 8.34
C ALA A 12 48.49 -7.19 7.01
N ALA A 13 49.29 -7.01 5.95
CA ALA A 13 48.76 -6.63 4.64
C ALA A 13 47.85 -7.73 4.05
N PHE A 14 48.19 -8.99 4.23
CA PHE A 14 47.38 -10.13 3.80
C PHE A 14 46.04 -10.15 4.54
N VAL A 15 46.03 -9.99 5.87
CA VAL A 15 44.81 -9.96 6.67
C VAL A 15 43.91 -8.77 6.26
N VAL A 16 44.51 -7.60 6.03
CA VAL A 16 43.72 -6.42 5.56
C VAL A 16 43.11 -6.68 4.18
N PHE A 17 43.86 -7.30 3.27
CA PHE A 17 43.34 -7.65 1.94
C PHE A 17 42.16 -8.63 2.04
N ASP A 18 42.29 -9.68 2.88
CA ASP A 18 41.20 -10.66 3.05
C ASP A 18 39.95 -10.02 3.67
N LEU A 19 40.09 -9.11 4.63
CA LEU A 19 38.98 -8.37 5.22
C LEU A 19 38.28 -7.47 4.20
N LEU A 20 39.06 -6.78 3.35
CA LEU A 20 38.50 -5.95 2.28
C LEU A 20 37.78 -6.79 1.23
N LEU A 21 38.36 -7.93 0.88
CA LEU A 21 37.75 -8.87 -0.06
C LEU A 21 36.43 -9.44 0.51
N ALA A 22 36.46 -9.86 1.78
CA ALA A 22 35.27 -10.35 2.46
C ALA A 22 34.15 -9.27 2.53
N TYR A 23 34.53 -8.04 2.90
CA TYR A 23 33.60 -6.90 2.90
C TYR A 23 33.00 -6.64 1.52
N TRP A 24 33.86 -6.65 0.48
CA TRP A 24 33.41 -6.45 -0.90
C TRP A 24 32.47 -7.57 -1.37
N LEU A 25 32.79 -8.83 -1.03
CA LEU A 25 31.91 -9.95 -1.34
C LEU A 25 30.54 -9.83 -0.63
N ILE A 26 30.54 -9.47 0.66
CA ILE A 26 29.31 -9.26 1.43
C ILE A 26 28.44 -8.17 0.77
N THR A 27 29.04 -7.03 0.40
CA THR A 27 28.30 -5.95 -0.27
C THR A 27 27.74 -6.37 -1.63
N LEU A 28 28.47 -7.19 -2.38
CA LEU A 28 27.97 -7.74 -3.65
C LEU A 28 26.78 -8.70 -3.45
N PHE A 29 26.83 -9.55 -2.44
CA PHE A 29 25.72 -10.45 -2.13
C PHE A 29 24.48 -9.66 -1.68
N GLN A 30 24.63 -8.69 -0.79
CA GLN A 30 23.52 -7.83 -0.35
C GLN A 30 22.87 -7.08 -1.52
N ALA A 31 23.68 -6.46 -2.40
CA ALA A 31 23.16 -5.76 -3.58
C ALA A 31 22.42 -6.71 -4.55
N ARG A 32 22.83 -7.98 -4.61
CA ARG A 32 22.14 -8.97 -5.43
C ARG A 32 20.79 -9.36 -4.83
N ASP A 33 20.73 -9.57 -3.53
CA ASP A 33 19.50 -9.95 -2.82
C ASP A 33 18.46 -8.83 -2.92
N GLU A 34 18.86 -7.56 -2.77
CA GLU A 34 18.01 -6.38 -2.95
C GLU A 34 17.40 -6.31 -4.37
N VAL A 35 18.23 -6.52 -5.40
CA VAL A 35 17.74 -6.53 -6.80
C VAL A 35 16.75 -7.69 -7.03
N GLU A 36 16.97 -8.84 -6.43
CA GLU A 36 16.07 -9.99 -6.55
C GLU A 36 14.73 -9.70 -5.87
N THR A 37 14.71 -9.10 -4.67
CA THR A 37 13.51 -8.66 -3.96
C THR A 37 12.73 -7.63 -4.77
N ILE A 38 13.37 -6.58 -5.29
CA ILE A 38 12.72 -5.57 -6.15
C ILE A 38 12.09 -6.21 -7.39
N ASN A 39 12.77 -7.15 -8.04
CA ASN A 39 12.23 -7.85 -9.21
C ASN A 39 11.02 -8.73 -8.83
N ALA A 40 11.07 -9.41 -7.69
CA ALA A 40 9.97 -10.21 -7.17
C ALA A 40 8.75 -9.33 -6.86
N LEU A 41 8.93 -8.20 -6.17
CA LEU A 41 7.88 -7.23 -5.88
C LEU A 41 7.25 -6.68 -7.15
N ASN A 42 8.07 -6.29 -8.14
CA ASN A 42 7.57 -5.80 -9.43
C ASN A 42 6.74 -6.84 -10.19
N ALA A 43 7.15 -8.12 -10.14
CA ALA A 43 6.40 -9.23 -10.75
C ALA A 43 5.05 -9.47 -10.06
N LEU A 44 4.94 -9.16 -8.77
CA LEU A 44 3.71 -9.20 -7.98
C LEU A 44 2.84 -7.94 -8.14
N GLY A 45 3.32 -6.95 -8.90
CA GLY A 45 2.64 -5.67 -9.08
C GLY A 45 2.91 -4.65 -7.97
N ALA A 46 3.78 -4.95 -7.01
CA ALA A 46 4.16 -4.03 -5.95
C ALA A 46 5.32 -3.12 -6.39
N ILE A 47 5.27 -1.87 -5.97
CA ILE A 47 6.35 -0.89 -6.11
C ILE A 47 6.68 -0.44 -4.70
N GLU A 48 7.87 -0.76 -4.24
CA GLU A 48 8.40 -0.32 -2.97
C GLU A 48 9.07 1.04 -3.10
N TYR A 49 8.98 1.83 -2.04
CA TYR A 49 9.69 3.10 -1.89
C TYR A 49 10.88 2.91 -0.95
N PRO A 50 12.13 3.00 -1.47
CA PRO A 50 13.33 2.86 -0.62
C PRO A 50 13.40 3.87 0.52
N ASP A 51 12.86 5.08 0.27
CA ASP A 51 12.67 6.13 1.27
C ASP A 51 11.17 6.29 1.53
N PRO A 52 10.62 5.72 2.63
CA PRO A 52 9.20 5.83 2.95
C PRO A 52 8.72 7.27 3.13
N TYR A 53 7.50 7.54 2.66
CA TYR A 53 6.88 8.87 2.77
C TYR A 53 6.08 8.98 4.05
N ARG A 54 6.54 9.79 5.01
CA ARG A 54 5.80 10.05 6.23
C ARG A 54 4.52 10.80 5.96
N LEU A 55 3.40 10.27 6.43
CA LEU A 55 2.11 10.94 6.33
C LEU A 55 2.06 12.15 7.25
N THR A 56 1.47 13.22 6.74
CA THR A 56 1.24 14.46 7.48
C THR A 56 -0.20 14.50 8.01
N PRO A 57 -0.53 15.36 8.98
CA PRO A 57 -1.86 15.41 9.56
C PRO A 57 -2.96 15.60 8.52
N PHE A 58 -3.99 14.80 8.63
CA PHE A 58 -5.28 14.88 7.93
C PHE A 58 -6.40 14.58 8.93
N GLN A 59 -7.64 14.80 8.55
CA GLN A 59 -8.79 14.47 9.38
C GLN A 59 -9.93 13.92 8.52
N LEU A 60 -10.29 12.66 8.80
CA LEU A 60 -11.46 11.97 8.27
C LEU A 60 -12.31 11.44 9.42
N SER A 61 -13.40 10.77 9.10
CA SER A 61 -14.22 10.07 10.09
C SER A 61 -14.38 8.62 9.66
N ASP A 62 -14.35 7.72 10.62
CA ASP A 62 -14.63 6.32 10.38
C ASP A 62 -16.13 6.07 10.17
N GLN A 63 -16.50 4.84 9.89
CA GLN A 63 -17.87 4.40 9.67
C GLN A 63 -18.77 4.51 10.92
N ASN A 64 -18.22 4.71 12.12
CA ASN A 64 -18.96 4.91 13.36
C ASN A 64 -19.13 6.41 13.68
N GLY A 65 -18.33 7.26 13.05
CA GLY A 65 -18.32 8.71 13.20
C GLY A 65 -17.23 9.22 14.12
N ASP A 66 -16.34 8.34 14.53
CA ASP A 66 -15.17 8.73 15.30
C ASP A 66 -14.13 9.39 14.37
N PRO A 67 -13.37 10.38 14.86
CA PRO A 67 -12.26 10.94 14.10
C PRO A 67 -11.24 9.87 13.75
N PHE A 68 -10.75 9.89 12.50
CA PHE A 68 -9.62 9.09 12.05
C PHE A 68 -8.51 10.03 11.59
N LEU A 69 -7.37 9.94 12.25
CA LEU A 69 -6.23 10.83 12.11
C LEU A 69 -4.99 10.04 11.65
N VAL A 70 -3.89 10.74 11.40
CA VAL A 70 -2.62 10.09 11.03
C VAL A 70 -2.12 9.12 12.12
N ASP A 71 -2.37 9.43 13.39
CA ASP A 71 -1.96 8.60 14.53
C ASP A 71 -2.70 7.26 14.59
N ASP A 72 -3.85 7.11 13.91
CA ASP A 72 -4.59 5.86 13.84
C ASP A 72 -3.95 4.82 12.90
N PHE A 73 -2.95 5.23 12.13
CA PHE A 73 -2.06 4.31 11.41
C PHE A 73 -0.93 3.77 12.29
N ALA A 74 -0.57 4.49 13.37
CA ALA A 74 0.57 4.14 14.20
C ALA A 74 0.38 2.77 14.89
N GLY A 75 1.41 1.94 14.81
CA GLY A 75 1.41 0.60 15.38
C GLY A 75 0.75 -0.47 14.51
N HIS A 76 0.24 -0.11 13.32
CA HIS A 76 -0.43 -1.02 12.40
C HIS A 76 0.18 -0.96 11.00
N TRP A 77 0.34 -2.12 10.38
CA TRP A 77 0.44 -2.19 8.93
C TRP A 77 -0.94 -1.97 8.32
N SER A 78 -1.03 -1.12 7.32
CA SER A 78 -2.33 -0.70 6.78
C SER A 78 -2.37 -0.82 5.27
N LEU A 79 -3.39 -1.52 4.77
CA LEU A 79 -3.73 -1.62 3.35
C LEU A 79 -4.83 -0.59 3.06
N VAL A 80 -4.47 0.52 2.42
CA VAL A 80 -5.38 1.63 2.15
C VAL A 80 -5.83 1.60 0.70
N PHE A 81 -7.16 1.57 0.49
CA PHE A 81 -7.77 1.55 -0.83
C PHE A 81 -8.80 2.67 -0.98
N PHE A 82 -8.66 3.48 -2.01
CA PHE A 82 -9.62 4.52 -2.36
C PHE A 82 -10.63 4.00 -3.36
N GLY A 83 -11.91 4.33 -3.15
CA GLY A 83 -13.00 3.90 -3.99
C GLY A 83 -14.31 4.61 -3.66
N PHE A 84 -15.41 4.13 -4.17
CA PHE A 84 -16.76 4.65 -3.84
C PHE A 84 -17.78 3.51 -3.83
N THR A 85 -18.82 3.65 -3.00
CA THR A 85 -19.74 2.53 -2.69
C THR A 85 -20.62 2.14 -3.87
N SER A 86 -20.86 3.03 -4.82
CA SER A 86 -21.64 2.80 -6.02
C SER A 86 -20.82 2.38 -7.25
N CYS A 87 -19.51 2.08 -7.07
CA CYS A 87 -18.67 1.56 -8.14
C CYS A 87 -19.15 0.14 -8.57
N PRO A 88 -19.48 -0.06 -9.85
CA PRO A 88 -20.15 -1.30 -10.27
C PRO A 88 -19.19 -2.48 -10.47
N ASP A 89 -17.88 -2.26 -10.55
CA ASP A 89 -16.93 -3.27 -11.04
C ASP A 89 -15.66 -3.36 -10.18
N VAL A 90 -14.72 -2.45 -10.35
CA VAL A 90 -13.35 -2.58 -9.82
C VAL A 90 -13.30 -2.54 -8.29
N CYS A 91 -14.07 -1.66 -7.64
CA CYS A 91 -14.02 -1.52 -6.18
C CYS A 91 -14.49 -2.79 -5.45
N PRO A 92 -15.64 -3.41 -5.77
CA PRO A 92 -16.06 -4.63 -5.10
C PRO A 92 -15.11 -5.82 -5.37
N ILE A 93 -14.50 -5.90 -6.55
CA ILE A 93 -13.50 -6.92 -6.86
C ILE A 93 -12.26 -6.70 -5.97
N THR A 94 -11.71 -5.50 -5.93
CA THR A 94 -10.52 -5.17 -5.11
C THR A 94 -10.79 -5.41 -3.62
N MET A 95 -11.94 -4.98 -3.11
CA MET A 95 -12.32 -5.22 -1.70
C MET A 95 -12.48 -6.70 -1.38
N SER A 96 -12.99 -7.50 -2.31
CA SER A 96 -13.08 -8.96 -2.16
C SER A 96 -11.69 -9.61 -2.10
N GLU A 97 -10.77 -9.18 -2.94
CA GLU A 97 -9.37 -9.67 -2.94
C GLU A 97 -8.64 -9.25 -1.64
N LEU A 98 -8.83 -8.00 -1.19
CA LEU A 98 -8.33 -7.53 0.11
C LEU A 98 -8.85 -8.36 1.28
N ALA A 99 -10.16 -8.67 1.28
CA ALA A 99 -10.75 -9.50 2.32
C ALA A 99 -10.22 -10.94 2.31
N GLN A 100 -9.95 -11.50 1.15
CA GLN A 100 -9.35 -12.83 1.04
C GLN A 100 -7.88 -12.83 1.47
N ALA A 101 -7.11 -11.79 1.07
CA ALA A 101 -5.73 -11.61 1.50
C ALA A 101 -5.63 -11.43 3.01
N HIS A 102 -6.44 -10.55 3.59
CA HIS A 102 -6.53 -10.34 5.04
C HIS A 102 -6.77 -11.65 5.79
N ARG A 103 -7.81 -12.43 5.40
CA ARG A 103 -8.08 -13.75 6.00
C ARG A 103 -6.94 -14.76 5.84
N THR A 104 -6.08 -14.58 4.85
CA THR A 104 -4.91 -15.45 4.65
C THR A 104 -3.77 -15.01 5.56
N ILE A 105 -3.47 -13.71 5.59
CA ILE A 105 -2.40 -13.12 6.40
C ILE A 105 -2.62 -13.34 7.89
N THR A 106 -3.85 -13.13 8.40
CA THR A 106 -4.20 -13.33 9.81
C THR A 106 -4.04 -14.77 10.31
N LYS A 107 -3.83 -15.73 9.40
CA LYS A 107 -3.50 -17.13 9.75
C LYS A 107 -2.01 -17.42 9.69
N MET A 108 -1.20 -16.47 9.29
CA MET A 108 0.26 -16.61 9.17
C MET A 108 0.92 -16.04 10.44
N PRO A 109 1.44 -16.90 11.33
CA PRO A 109 1.90 -16.45 12.66
C PRO A 109 3.11 -15.52 12.61
N ASP A 110 3.83 -15.53 11.50
CA ASP A 110 5.06 -14.73 11.32
C ASP A 110 4.79 -13.36 10.69
N LEU A 111 3.53 -13.05 10.34
CA LEU A 111 3.16 -11.77 9.76
C LEU A 111 2.21 -11.02 10.69
N PRO A 112 2.39 -9.70 10.88
CA PRO A 112 1.43 -8.87 11.59
C PRO A 112 0.12 -8.77 10.81
N ASP A 113 -1.00 -8.72 11.53
CA ASP A 113 -2.32 -8.52 10.94
C ASP A 113 -2.44 -7.10 10.39
N PRO A 114 -2.70 -6.91 9.07
CA PRO A 114 -2.90 -5.58 8.54
C PRO A 114 -4.31 -5.07 8.86
N GLN A 115 -4.45 -3.80 9.21
CA GLN A 115 -5.74 -3.15 9.09
C GLN A 115 -6.05 -2.87 7.61
N VAL A 116 -7.29 -3.01 7.19
CA VAL A 116 -7.74 -2.65 5.85
C VAL A 116 -8.61 -1.41 5.94
N VAL A 117 -8.20 -0.37 5.23
CA VAL A 117 -8.83 0.96 5.26
C VAL A 117 -9.37 1.28 3.88
N PHE A 118 -10.69 1.38 3.77
CA PHE A 118 -11.38 1.89 2.59
C PHE A 118 -11.66 3.38 2.76
N VAL A 119 -11.27 4.20 1.79
CA VAL A 119 -11.51 5.64 1.78
C VAL A 119 -12.46 5.99 0.66
N SER A 120 -13.67 6.50 0.98
CA SER A 120 -14.58 6.95 -0.06
C SER A 120 -14.09 8.26 -0.68
N VAL A 121 -14.03 8.29 -2.02
CA VAL A 121 -13.72 9.48 -2.82
C VAL A 121 -14.97 10.20 -3.33
N ASP A 122 -16.15 9.79 -2.86
CA ASP A 122 -17.43 10.34 -3.28
C ASP A 122 -18.29 10.80 -2.08
N PRO A 123 -17.87 11.83 -1.35
CA PRO A 123 -18.55 12.26 -0.13
C PRO A 123 -19.99 12.75 -0.35
N GLU A 124 -20.38 13.06 -1.59
CA GLU A 124 -21.75 13.50 -1.90
C GLU A 124 -22.74 12.34 -1.93
N ARG A 125 -22.36 11.18 -2.48
CA ARG A 125 -23.22 9.99 -2.57
C ARG A 125 -22.99 9.01 -1.43
N ASP A 126 -21.76 8.94 -0.92
CA ASP A 126 -21.34 7.97 0.08
C ASP A 126 -21.52 8.54 1.49
N SER A 127 -22.74 8.48 2.00
CA SER A 127 -22.95 8.76 3.42
C SER A 127 -22.13 7.78 4.29
N ARG A 128 -21.73 8.22 5.49
CA ARG A 128 -21.05 7.35 6.46
C ARG A 128 -21.73 5.99 6.63
N GLN A 129 -23.07 5.98 6.67
CA GLN A 129 -23.82 4.73 6.78
C GLN A 129 -23.75 3.86 5.51
N ALA A 130 -23.59 4.46 4.32
CA ALA A 130 -23.37 3.73 3.09
C ALA A 130 -21.97 3.09 3.10
N VAL A 131 -20.94 3.85 3.51
CA VAL A 131 -19.57 3.35 3.69
C VAL A 131 -19.53 2.20 4.70
N LYS A 132 -20.20 2.35 5.85
CA LYS A 132 -20.31 1.28 6.86
C LYS A 132 -20.86 -0.02 6.26
N ARG A 133 -22.05 0.06 5.62
CA ARG A 133 -22.66 -1.12 5.00
C ARG A 133 -21.76 -1.73 3.91
N TYR A 134 -21.03 -0.90 3.19
CA TYR A 134 -20.18 -1.36 2.12
C TYR A 134 -18.99 -2.17 2.65
N VAL A 135 -18.23 -1.64 3.60
CA VAL A 135 -17.04 -2.33 4.14
C VAL A 135 -17.41 -3.60 4.90
N GLU A 136 -18.50 -3.58 5.68
CA GLU A 136 -19.00 -4.72 6.45
C GLU A 136 -19.42 -5.93 5.58
N GLN A 137 -19.74 -5.71 4.30
CA GLN A 137 -20.02 -6.81 3.36
C GLN A 137 -18.77 -7.70 3.09
N PHE A 138 -17.58 -7.12 3.24
CA PHE A 138 -16.33 -7.82 2.98
C PHE A 138 -15.69 -8.36 4.26
N ASN A 139 -15.64 -7.51 5.29
CA ASN A 139 -15.20 -7.89 6.64
C ASN A 139 -15.66 -6.83 7.64
N THR A 140 -16.16 -7.25 8.79
CA THR A 140 -16.62 -6.36 9.88
C THR A 140 -15.48 -5.59 10.56
N ASP A 141 -14.24 -6.07 10.44
CA ASP A 141 -13.05 -5.45 11.02
C ASP A 141 -12.45 -4.39 10.09
N PHE A 142 -12.98 -4.24 8.87
CA PHE A 142 -12.49 -3.23 7.94
C PHE A 142 -12.94 -1.84 8.36
N ILE A 143 -12.06 -0.87 8.15
CA ILE A 143 -12.30 0.54 8.44
C ILE A 143 -12.77 1.23 7.16
N GLY A 144 -13.90 1.91 7.25
CA GLY A 144 -14.44 2.70 6.16
C GLY A 144 -14.39 4.19 6.49
N LEU A 145 -13.61 4.95 5.76
CA LEU A 145 -13.43 6.38 5.96
C LEU A 145 -14.27 7.21 5.02
N SER A 146 -14.79 8.30 5.57
CA SER A 146 -15.48 9.36 4.83
C SER A 146 -15.12 10.72 5.42
N GLY A 147 -15.39 11.80 4.69
CA GLY A 147 -15.09 13.13 5.20
C GLY A 147 -15.38 14.23 4.19
N SER A 148 -14.83 15.42 4.42
CA SER A 148 -14.89 16.50 3.43
C SER A 148 -14.00 16.17 2.23
N GLU A 149 -14.35 16.68 1.06
CA GLU A 149 -13.51 16.54 -0.15
C GLU A 149 -12.07 16.99 0.08
N ALA A 150 -11.87 18.07 0.83
CA ALA A 150 -10.54 18.56 1.19
C ALA A 150 -9.76 17.58 2.08
N GLY A 151 -10.42 16.96 3.08
CA GLY A 151 -9.80 15.96 3.96
C GLY A 151 -9.41 14.69 3.19
N ILE A 152 -10.32 14.22 2.32
CA ILE A 152 -10.06 13.08 1.43
C ILE A 152 -8.90 13.40 0.49
N GLY A 153 -8.91 14.60 -0.13
CA GLY A 153 -7.85 15.07 -1.03
C GLY A 153 -6.49 15.11 -0.34
N THR A 154 -6.43 15.57 0.92
CA THR A 154 -5.20 15.62 1.70
C THR A 154 -4.57 14.23 1.88
N LEU A 155 -5.35 13.21 2.21
CA LEU A 155 -4.84 11.84 2.34
C LEU A 155 -4.53 11.22 0.97
N ALA A 156 -5.39 11.46 -0.02
CA ALA A 156 -5.22 10.94 -1.38
C ALA A 156 -3.91 11.42 -2.01
N GLU A 157 -3.61 12.71 -1.89
CA GLU A 157 -2.36 13.30 -2.41
C GLU A 157 -1.12 12.62 -1.80
N GLN A 158 -1.12 12.38 -0.49
CA GLN A 158 -0.02 11.73 0.22
C GLN A 158 0.16 10.26 -0.16
N LEU A 159 -0.91 9.60 -0.60
CA LEU A 159 -0.90 8.21 -1.06
C LEU A 159 -0.89 8.09 -2.60
N PHE A 160 -0.57 9.18 -3.30
CA PHE A 160 -0.48 9.26 -4.76
C PHE A 160 -1.77 8.84 -5.48
N VAL A 161 -2.92 9.09 -4.87
CA VAL A 161 -4.23 8.85 -5.46
C VAL A 161 -4.77 10.14 -6.07
N ALA A 162 -4.92 10.18 -7.38
CA ALA A 162 -5.68 11.21 -8.06
C ALA A 162 -7.12 10.73 -8.24
N PHE A 163 -8.08 11.61 -7.98
CA PHE A 163 -9.49 11.37 -8.28
C PHE A 163 -10.15 12.63 -8.83
N SER A 164 -11.16 12.45 -9.66
CA SER A 164 -11.91 13.56 -10.24
C SER A 164 -13.34 13.16 -10.58
N LYS A 165 -14.26 14.10 -10.46
CA LYS A 165 -15.61 13.97 -11.02
C LYS A 165 -15.58 14.27 -12.51
N VAL A 166 -16.29 13.46 -13.28
CA VAL A 166 -16.53 13.66 -14.71
C VAL A 166 -18.02 13.71 -14.92
N ASP A 167 -18.55 14.88 -15.27
CA ASP A 167 -19.97 15.05 -15.54
C ASP A 167 -20.36 14.31 -16.81
N ARG A 168 -21.60 13.78 -16.83
CA ARG A 168 -22.10 13.04 -18.00
C ARG A 168 -22.07 13.88 -19.28
N ALA A 169 -22.20 15.19 -19.16
CA ALA A 169 -22.18 16.11 -20.28
C ALA A 169 -20.79 16.23 -20.95
N ASP A 170 -19.72 15.92 -20.18
CA ASP A 170 -18.33 16.03 -20.61
C ASP A 170 -17.76 14.70 -21.14
N MET A 171 -18.59 13.64 -21.14
CA MET A 171 -18.16 12.33 -21.63
C MET A 171 -18.25 12.23 -23.13
N VAL A 172 -17.20 11.72 -23.75
CA VAL A 172 -17.22 11.40 -25.19
C VAL A 172 -18.01 10.11 -25.39
N PRO A 173 -19.10 10.12 -26.19
CA PRO A 173 -19.87 8.91 -26.48
C PRO A 173 -19.00 7.81 -27.06
N GLY A 174 -18.96 6.64 -26.39
CA GLY A 174 -18.26 5.44 -26.87
C GLY A 174 -16.87 5.20 -26.27
N GLU A 175 -16.31 6.11 -25.45
CA GLU A 175 -15.01 5.87 -24.80
C GLU A 175 -15.11 5.08 -23.48
N THR A 176 -16.30 5.01 -22.88
CA THR A 176 -16.52 4.26 -21.63
C THR A 176 -17.56 3.18 -21.84
N GLY A 177 -17.18 1.92 -21.83
CA GLY A 177 -18.09 0.77 -21.93
C GLY A 177 -19.10 0.61 -20.77
N HIS A 178 -19.28 1.63 -19.93
CA HIS A 178 -20.07 1.59 -18.69
C HIS A 178 -21.26 2.57 -18.66
N GLU A 179 -21.70 3.07 -19.83
CA GLU A 179 -22.81 4.04 -19.93
C GLU A 179 -24.15 3.57 -19.32
N SER A 180 -24.36 2.26 -19.17
CA SER A 180 -25.65 1.68 -18.77
C SER A 180 -25.89 1.61 -17.25
N HIS A 181 -24.91 1.94 -16.42
CA HIS A 181 -24.98 1.76 -14.95
C HIS A 181 -24.62 3.02 -14.15
N MET A 182 -24.86 4.21 -14.70
CA MET A 182 -24.66 5.48 -13.99
C MET A 182 -25.89 5.87 -13.17
N PRO A 183 -25.84 5.74 -11.82
CA PRO A 183 -26.78 6.47 -11.00
C PRO A 183 -26.31 7.94 -10.92
N ASP A 184 -27.22 8.86 -11.14
CA ASP A 184 -27.11 10.28 -10.83
C ASP A 184 -25.90 11.08 -11.40
N GLY A 185 -25.84 11.18 -12.74
CA GLY A 185 -25.28 12.38 -13.35
C GLY A 185 -23.77 12.47 -13.54
N TYR A 186 -22.90 11.78 -12.76
CA TYR A 186 -21.44 11.85 -12.90
C TYR A 186 -20.74 10.53 -12.61
N MET A 187 -19.51 10.39 -13.13
CA MET A 187 -18.56 9.33 -12.79
C MET A 187 -17.43 9.86 -11.92
N ILE A 188 -16.81 8.97 -11.15
CA ILE A 188 -15.55 9.23 -10.46
C ILE A 188 -14.44 8.46 -11.18
N ASN A 189 -13.47 9.20 -11.71
CA ASN A 189 -12.18 8.65 -12.12
C ASN A 189 -11.23 8.70 -10.94
N HIS A 190 -10.55 7.60 -10.62
CA HIS A 190 -9.52 7.56 -9.59
C HIS A 190 -8.48 6.46 -9.87
N ASN A 191 -7.29 6.62 -9.28
CA ASN A 191 -6.31 5.55 -9.25
C ASN A 191 -6.80 4.39 -8.38
N ILE A 192 -6.57 3.16 -8.81
CA ILE A 192 -7.09 1.94 -8.20
C ILE A 192 -6.00 1.06 -7.59
N HIS A 193 -4.88 1.64 -7.18
CA HIS A 193 -3.85 0.91 -6.43
C HIS A 193 -4.22 0.78 -4.95
N VAL A 194 -3.60 -0.16 -4.26
CA VAL A 194 -3.64 -0.28 -2.80
C VAL A 194 -2.32 0.26 -2.26
N SER A 195 -2.40 1.19 -1.30
CA SER A 195 -1.23 1.75 -0.63
C SER A 195 -0.93 0.94 0.64
N LEU A 196 0.33 0.60 0.86
CA LEU A 196 0.80 -0.01 2.10
C LEU A 196 1.45 1.06 2.98
N VAL A 197 0.90 1.24 4.17
CA VAL A 197 1.40 2.16 5.19
C VAL A 197 1.95 1.34 6.35
N ASN A 198 3.16 1.69 6.82
CA ASN A 198 3.85 1.01 7.92
C ASN A 198 3.37 1.50 9.32
N PRO A 199 3.81 0.84 10.42
CA PRO A 199 3.46 1.24 11.79
C PRO A 199 3.96 2.62 12.21
N GLU A 200 4.87 3.23 11.48
CA GLU A 200 5.37 4.59 11.68
C GLU A 200 4.53 5.64 10.95
N ALA A 201 3.39 5.22 10.37
CA ALA A 201 2.52 6.03 9.50
C ALA A 201 3.27 6.59 8.28
N GLU A 202 4.00 5.74 7.59
CA GLU A 202 4.73 6.06 6.37
C GLU A 202 4.26 5.18 5.21
N LEU A 203 4.08 5.77 4.04
CA LEU A 203 3.81 5.03 2.81
C LEU A 203 5.08 4.31 2.37
N VAL A 204 5.05 2.99 2.34
CA VAL A 204 6.21 2.15 1.98
C VAL A 204 6.08 1.52 0.60
N ALA A 205 4.86 1.25 0.13
CA ALA A 205 4.67 0.63 -1.17
C ALA A 205 3.29 0.93 -1.78
N LEU A 206 3.22 0.76 -3.10
CA LEU A 206 1.96 0.73 -3.86
C LEU A 206 1.80 -0.63 -4.54
N ILE A 207 0.58 -1.18 -4.49
CA ILE A 207 0.22 -2.43 -5.16
C ILE A 207 -0.71 -2.08 -6.31
N ARG A 208 -0.23 -2.28 -7.53
CA ARG A 208 -0.92 -1.91 -8.78
C ARG A 208 -2.04 -2.88 -9.11
N PRO A 209 -3.10 -2.41 -9.81
CA PRO A 209 -4.12 -3.29 -10.34
C PRO A 209 -3.55 -4.21 -11.45
N PRO A 210 -4.15 -5.38 -11.68
CA PRO A 210 -5.24 -5.97 -10.86
C PRO A 210 -4.71 -6.53 -9.53
N VAL A 211 -5.31 -6.07 -8.42
CA VAL A 211 -4.98 -6.59 -7.10
C VAL A 211 -5.52 -8.01 -7.00
N ARG A 212 -4.65 -8.97 -6.68
CA ARG A 212 -5.00 -10.39 -6.49
C ARG A 212 -4.53 -10.86 -5.13
N ARG A 213 -5.34 -11.66 -4.46
CA ARG A 213 -5.04 -12.19 -3.13
C ARG A 213 -3.63 -12.78 -3.05
N GLU A 214 -3.28 -13.66 -3.99
CA GLU A 214 -2.00 -14.38 -3.96
C GLU A 214 -0.82 -13.42 -4.08
N SER A 215 -0.88 -12.49 -5.02
CA SER A 215 0.16 -11.47 -5.23
C SER A 215 0.27 -10.52 -4.05
N LEU A 216 -0.87 -10.12 -3.47
CA LEU A 216 -0.91 -9.23 -2.32
C LEU A 216 -0.30 -9.88 -1.08
N VAL A 217 -0.64 -11.14 -0.78
CA VAL A 217 -0.08 -11.87 0.37
C VAL A 217 1.43 -12.03 0.23
N GLN A 218 1.92 -12.38 -0.97
CA GLN A 218 3.36 -12.52 -1.21
C GLN A 218 4.07 -11.17 -1.12
N ALA A 219 3.55 -10.11 -1.73
CA ALA A 219 4.13 -8.77 -1.66
C ALA A 219 4.18 -8.25 -0.22
N TYR A 220 3.08 -8.42 0.53
CA TYR A 220 3.01 -8.06 1.94
C TYR A 220 4.09 -8.80 2.76
N SER A 221 4.24 -10.11 2.55
CA SER A 221 5.27 -10.90 3.22
C SER A 221 6.69 -10.45 2.91
N LEU A 222 6.98 -10.06 1.67
CA LEU A 222 8.30 -9.55 1.29
C LEU A 222 8.56 -8.18 1.94
N LEU A 223 7.61 -7.25 1.84
CA LEU A 223 7.75 -5.87 2.32
C LEU A 223 7.85 -5.72 3.85
N ILE A 224 7.43 -6.73 4.62
CA ILE A 224 7.49 -6.68 6.09
C ILE A 224 8.75 -7.35 6.65
N ASN A 225 9.34 -8.26 5.89
CA ASN A 225 10.53 -9.00 6.33
C ASN A 225 11.85 -8.41 5.80
N ASP A 226 11.77 -7.31 5.01
CA ASP A 226 12.92 -6.56 4.51
C ASP A 226 13.28 -5.46 5.49
#